data_08cdcf6d58ff8fa3e92171b1fde23fdf
#
_entry.id   08cdcf6d58ff8fa3e92171b1fde23fdf
#
_cell.length_a   1.000
_cell.length_b   1.000
_cell.length_c   1.000
_cell.angle_alpha   90.00
_cell.angle_beta   90.00
_cell.angle_gamma   90.00
#
_symmetry.space_group_name_H-M   'P 1'
#
loop_
_entity.id
_entity.type
_entity.pdbx_description
1 polymer ?
#
loop_
_entity_poly.entity_id
_entity_poly.type
_entity_poly.pdbx_seq_one_letter_code
_entity_poly.pdbx_strand_id
1 'polypeptide(L)'
;MANFKTAWNAFWTIFRNDDKAAAWEKLGTEAPSKPAALPEPSQPAPPKEEADADAIHLLAILQREARLVDYLEESLDGYDDATVGAVSRKVHDDCRRTLDKYFTIAPVMPEQENSQVTVPAGFDANRIKVSGNALGEPPYHGTLQHKGWSAVSKGLPQRGKSFDSSIVFPAEVEV
;
A
#
# COMPACT_ATOMS: atom_id res chain seq x y z
N MET A 1 17.28 -30.52 15.37
CA MET A 1 16.90 -30.28 16.79
C MET A 1 18.17 -30.22 17.62
N ALA A 2 18.51 -29.05 18.14
CA ALA A 2 19.65 -28.92 19.05
C ALA A 2 19.36 -29.72 20.32
N ASN A 3 20.27 -30.63 20.66
CA ASN A 3 20.07 -31.56 21.76
C ASN A 3 20.28 -30.81 23.11
N PHE A 4 19.18 -30.51 23.81
CA PHE A 4 19.18 -29.78 25.07
C PHE A 4 20.20 -30.32 26.09
N LYS A 5 20.38 -31.66 26.14
CA LYS A 5 21.38 -32.29 27.00
C LYS A 5 22.82 -31.90 26.65
N THR A 6 23.10 -31.71 25.35
CA THR A 6 24.44 -31.30 24.91
C THR A 6 24.71 -29.85 25.27
N ALA A 7 23.72 -28.97 25.12
CA ALA A 7 23.83 -27.56 25.52
C ALA A 7 23.98 -27.41 27.03
N TRP A 8 23.24 -28.19 27.81
CA TRP A 8 23.33 -28.21 29.28
C TRP A 8 24.67 -28.70 29.80
N ASN A 9 25.20 -29.78 29.21
CA ASN A 9 26.53 -30.28 29.58
C ASN A 9 27.65 -29.32 29.19
N ALA A 10 27.56 -28.65 28.04
CA ALA A 10 28.52 -27.64 27.63
C ALA A 10 28.54 -26.46 28.60
N PHE A 11 27.35 -25.97 29.01
CA PHE A 11 27.21 -24.89 29.99
C PHE A 11 27.95 -25.21 31.32
N TRP A 12 27.69 -26.37 31.92
CA TRP A 12 28.32 -26.77 33.18
C TRP A 12 29.82 -27.06 33.07
N THR A 13 30.29 -27.47 31.88
CA THR A 13 31.73 -27.70 31.64
C THR A 13 32.48 -26.37 31.55
N ILE A 14 31.89 -25.33 30.98
CA ILE A 14 32.46 -23.97 30.92
C ILE A 14 32.45 -23.35 32.33
N PHE A 15 31.35 -23.49 33.06
CA PHE A 15 31.18 -22.86 34.37
C PHE A 15 32.12 -23.41 35.45
N ARG A 16 32.61 -24.65 35.28
CA ARG A 16 33.52 -25.32 36.24
C ARG A 16 35.00 -25.23 35.88
N ASN A 17 35.37 -24.59 34.80
CA ASN A 17 36.73 -24.56 34.31
C ASN A 17 37.08 -23.15 33.79
N ASP A 18 37.88 -22.45 34.60
CA ASP A 18 38.27 -21.05 34.34
C ASP A 18 38.99 -20.86 33.00
N ASP A 19 39.80 -21.84 32.56
CA ASP A 19 40.48 -21.76 31.26
C ASP A 19 39.50 -21.82 30.06
N LYS A 20 38.42 -22.59 30.22
CA LYS A 20 37.37 -22.70 29.19
C LYS A 20 36.44 -21.50 29.22
N ALA A 21 36.20 -20.90 30.38
CA ALA A 21 35.45 -19.66 30.50
C ALA A 21 36.18 -18.50 29.81
N ALA A 22 37.50 -18.38 30.04
CA ALA A 22 38.32 -17.37 29.35
C ALA A 22 38.43 -17.59 27.84
N ALA A 23 38.40 -18.83 27.36
CA ALA A 23 38.34 -19.13 25.93
C ALA A 23 36.99 -18.78 25.30
N TRP A 24 35.89 -18.94 26.05
CA TRP A 24 34.57 -18.56 25.62
C TRP A 24 34.39 -17.03 25.53
N GLU A 25 34.98 -16.31 26.50
CA GLU A 25 34.96 -14.84 26.51
C GLU A 25 35.67 -14.24 25.28
N LYS A 26 36.78 -14.86 24.85
CA LYS A 26 37.50 -14.49 23.62
C LYS A 26 36.69 -14.77 22.33
N LEU A 27 35.90 -15.86 22.33
CA LEU A 27 34.99 -16.16 21.21
C LEU A 27 33.78 -15.20 21.13
N GLY A 28 33.33 -14.67 22.28
CA GLY A 28 32.23 -13.70 22.37
C GLY A 28 32.61 -12.30 21.90
N THR A 29 33.90 -11.97 21.79
CA THR A 29 34.39 -10.68 21.29
C THR A 29 34.56 -10.61 19.78
N GLU A 30 34.55 -11.75 19.07
CA GLU A 30 34.42 -11.82 17.62
C GLU A 30 32.95 -12.16 17.27
N ALA A 31 32.05 -11.18 17.40
CA ALA A 31 30.76 -11.30 16.79
C ALA A 31 30.97 -11.49 15.26
N PRO A 32 30.37 -12.56 14.66
CA PRO A 32 30.45 -12.72 13.23
C PRO A 32 29.91 -11.43 12.63
N SER A 33 30.73 -10.74 11.87
CA SER A 33 30.32 -9.58 11.10
C SER A 33 29.10 -10.00 10.29
N LYS A 34 27.92 -9.47 10.69
CA LYS A 34 26.68 -9.60 9.92
C LYS A 34 27.04 -9.30 8.47
N PRO A 35 26.73 -10.19 7.51
CA PRO A 35 26.95 -9.87 6.11
C PRO A 35 26.34 -8.52 5.90
N ALA A 36 27.12 -7.56 5.42
CA ALA A 36 26.63 -6.24 5.10
C ALA A 36 25.42 -6.45 4.17
N ALA A 37 24.22 -6.21 4.69
CA ALA A 37 23.06 -6.13 3.85
C ALA A 37 23.41 -5.08 2.79
N LEU A 38 23.43 -5.50 1.53
CA LEU A 38 23.48 -4.57 0.42
C LEU A 38 22.44 -3.48 0.74
N PRO A 39 22.81 -2.20 0.73
CA PRO A 39 21.82 -1.17 0.92
C PRO A 39 20.79 -1.36 -0.19
N GLU A 40 19.57 -1.76 0.18
CA GLU A 40 18.44 -1.59 -0.71
C GLU A 40 18.45 -0.12 -1.13
N PRO A 41 18.36 0.18 -2.42
CA PRO A 41 18.22 1.54 -2.86
C PRO A 41 16.90 2.07 -2.29
N SER A 42 16.93 2.61 -1.09
CA SER A 42 15.84 3.39 -0.55
C SER A 42 15.77 4.62 -1.46
N GLN A 43 14.86 4.58 -2.44
CA GLN A 43 14.46 5.82 -3.08
C GLN A 43 13.99 6.75 -1.97
N PRO A 44 14.61 7.92 -1.80
CA PRO A 44 14.12 8.88 -0.82
C PRO A 44 12.65 9.13 -1.14
N ALA A 45 11.79 9.02 -0.12
CA ALA A 45 10.39 9.40 -0.27
C ALA A 45 10.35 10.82 -0.83
N PRO A 46 9.52 11.11 -1.85
CA PRO A 46 9.42 12.44 -2.41
C PRO A 46 9.12 13.44 -1.28
N PRO A 47 9.65 14.67 -1.35
CA PRO A 47 9.31 15.70 -0.39
C PRO A 47 7.79 15.79 -0.25
N LYS A 48 7.28 16.04 0.95
CA LYS A 48 5.83 16.08 1.23
C LYS A 48 5.08 17.01 0.28
N GLU A 49 5.68 18.16 -0.05
CA GLU A 49 5.13 19.13 -1.01
C GLU A 49 4.95 18.56 -2.43
N GLU A 50 5.86 17.68 -2.89
CA GLU A 50 5.73 17.02 -4.19
C GLU A 50 4.62 15.97 -4.17
N ALA A 51 4.49 15.20 -3.08
CA ALA A 51 3.43 14.21 -2.92
C ALA A 51 2.04 14.88 -2.87
N ASP A 52 1.90 15.99 -2.14
CA ASP A 52 0.67 16.76 -2.08
C ASP A 52 0.32 17.36 -3.46
N ALA A 53 1.33 17.86 -4.20
CA ALA A 53 1.16 18.39 -5.55
C ALA A 53 0.71 17.30 -6.54
N ASP A 54 1.15 16.06 -6.39
CA ASP A 54 0.70 14.94 -7.22
C ASP A 54 -0.76 14.56 -6.95
N ALA A 55 -1.17 14.59 -5.69
CA ALA A 55 -2.57 14.34 -5.31
C ALA A 55 -3.50 15.42 -5.87
N ILE A 56 -3.14 16.70 -5.74
CA ILE A 56 -3.91 17.83 -6.32
C ILE A 56 -3.93 17.74 -7.83
N HIS A 57 -2.83 17.33 -8.46
CA HIS A 57 -2.79 17.16 -9.91
C HIS A 57 -3.77 16.09 -10.41
N LEU A 58 -3.85 14.94 -9.72
CA LEU A 58 -4.84 13.92 -10.05
C LEU A 58 -6.27 14.43 -9.86
N LEU A 59 -6.53 15.16 -8.77
CA LEU A 59 -7.83 15.78 -8.53
C LEU A 59 -8.19 16.80 -9.62
N ALA A 60 -7.23 17.61 -10.07
CA ALA A 60 -7.41 18.55 -11.17
C ALA A 60 -7.75 17.87 -12.51
N ILE A 61 -7.16 16.70 -12.78
CA ILE A 61 -7.48 15.88 -13.94
C ILE A 61 -8.93 15.36 -13.85
N LEU A 62 -9.35 14.83 -12.71
CA LEU A 62 -10.71 14.34 -12.48
C LEU A 62 -11.74 15.48 -12.57
N GLN A 63 -11.40 16.66 -12.04
CA GLN A 63 -12.25 17.84 -12.20
C GLN A 63 -12.39 18.27 -13.66
N ARG A 64 -11.28 18.36 -14.37
CA ARG A 64 -11.29 18.81 -15.78
C ARG A 64 -12.02 17.85 -16.71
N GLU A 65 -11.83 16.54 -16.56
CA GLU A 65 -12.34 15.53 -17.48
C GLU A 65 -13.70 14.93 -17.04
N ALA A 66 -14.01 15.00 -15.74
CA ALA A 66 -15.21 14.36 -15.18
C ALA A 66 -16.07 15.29 -14.30
N ARG A 67 -15.65 16.52 -14.04
CA ARG A 67 -16.37 17.47 -13.17
C ARG A 67 -16.66 16.92 -11.78
N LEU A 68 -15.71 16.08 -11.27
CA LEU A 68 -15.92 15.35 -10.02
C LEU A 68 -16.09 16.27 -8.80
N VAL A 69 -15.27 17.32 -8.70
CA VAL A 69 -15.35 18.25 -7.56
C VAL A 69 -16.64 19.05 -7.59
N ASP A 70 -17.05 19.53 -8.76
CA ASP A 70 -18.33 20.24 -8.89
C ASP A 70 -19.50 19.35 -8.45
N TYR A 71 -19.50 18.09 -8.86
CA TYR A 71 -20.54 17.14 -8.47
C TYR A 71 -20.59 16.87 -6.97
N LEU A 72 -19.43 16.81 -6.32
CA LEU A 72 -19.34 16.52 -4.88
C LEU A 72 -19.66 17.74 -4.02
N GLU A 73 -19.37 18.96 -4.51
CA GLU A 73 -19.62 20.21 -3.80
C GLU A 73 -21.05 20.75 -4.04
N GLU A 74 -21.75 20.23 -5.06
CA GLU A 74 -23.15 20.61 -5.32
C GLU A 74 -24.08 19.99 -4.28
N SER A 75 -24.98 20.80 -3.70
CA SER A 75 -26.03 20.27 -2.82
C SER A 75 -27.02 19.45 -3.63
N LEU A 76 -27.32 18.25 -3.18
CA LEU A 76 -28.35 17.40 -3.79
C LEU A 76 -29.76 17.70 -3.26
N ASP A 77 -29.89 18.61 -2.28
CA ASP A 77 -31.17 18.99 -1.69
C ASP A 77 -32.06 19.66 -2.76
N GLY A 78 -33.29 19.16 -2.89
CA GLY A 78 -34.27 19.72 -3.84
C GLY A 78 -34.27 19.10 -5.24
N TYR A 79 -33.33 18.19 -5.53
CA TYR A 79 -33.38 17.39 -6.76
C TYR A 79 -34.09 16.07 -6.54
N ASP A 80 -34.82 15.60 -7.55
CA ASP A 80 -35.43 14.27 -7.53
C ASP A 80 -34.39 13.16 -7.79
N ASP A 81 -34.69 11.93 -7.34
CA ASP A 81 -33.80 10.78 -7.47
C ASP A 81 -33.45 10.45 -8.93
N ALA A 82 -34.36 10.71 -9.87
CA ALA A 82 -34.11 10.45 -11.29
C ALA A 82 -33.07 11.40 -11.87
N THR A 83 -33.14 12.67 -11.49
CA THR A 83 -32.14 13.70 -11.86
C THR A 83 -30.79 13.39 -11.23
N VAL A 84 -30.74 13.12 -9.91
CA VAL A 84 -29.50 12.72 -9.22
C VAL A 84 -28.92 11.45 -9.85
N GLY A 85 -29.74 10.45 -10.13
CA GLY A 85 -29.32 9.20 -10.76
C GLY A 85 -28.75 9.40 -12.19
N ALA A 86 -29.31 10.31 -12.97
CA ALA A 86 -28.81 10.61 -14.32
C ALA A 86 -27.43 11.29 -14.28
N VAL A 87 -27.27 12.30 -13.40
CA VAL A 87 -25.99 13.00 -13.21
C VAL A 87 -24.93 12.06 -12.64
N SER A 88 -25.28 11.27 -11.62
CA SER A 88 -24.35 10.27 -11.03
C SER A 88 -23.81 9.31 -12.06
N ARG A 89 -24.65 8.77 -12.97
CA ARG A 89 -24.20 7.88 -14.05
C ARG A 89 -23.22 8.58 -14.99
N LYS A 90 -23.52 9.83 -15.34
CA LYS A 90 -22.63 10.61 -16.22
C LYS A 90 -21.25 10.80 -15.56
N VAL A 91 -21.21 11.27 -14.32
CA VAL A 91 -19.96 11.49 -13.58
C VAL A 91 -19.21 10.16 -13.39
N HIS A 92 -19.91 9.07 -13.05
CA HIS A 92 -19.33 7.74 -12.97
C HIS A 92 -18.63 7.33 -14.27
N ASP A 93 -19.32 7.47 -15.42
CA ASP A 93 -18.76 7.08 -16.71
C ASP A 93 -17.56 7.95 -17.12
N ASP A 94 -17.63 9.25 -16.83
CA ASP A 94 -16.55 10.19 -17.10
C ASP A 94 -15.33 9.91 -16.22
N CYS A 95 -15.54 9.69 -14.91
CA CYS A 95 -14.46 9.29 -13.98
C CYS A 95 -13.83 7.96 -14.40
N ARG A 96 -14.64 6.96 -14.75
CA ARG A 96 -14.16 5.67 -15.22
C ARG A 96 -13.29 5.80 -16.46
N ARG A 97 -13.75 6.55 -17.48
CA ARG A 97 -12.96 6.80 -18.70
C ARG A 97 -11.63 7.50 -18.38
N THR A 98 -11.67 8.48 -17.48
CA THR A 98 -10.48 9.21 -17.04
C THR A 98 -9.49 8.27 -16.35
N LEU A 99 -9.97 7.43 -15.43
CA LEU A 99 -9.12 6.44 -14.76
C LEU A 99 -8.55 5.42 -15.75
N ASP A 100 -9.37 4.88 -16.66
CA ASP A 100 -8.91 3.90 -17.68
C ASP A 100 -7.88 4.51 -18.65
N LYS A 101 -7.96 5.83 -18.89
CA LYS A 101 -6.99 6.56 -19.73
C LYS A 101 -5.60 6.61 -19.09
N TYR A 102 -5.52 6.85 -17.79
CA TYR A 102 -4.28 7.13 -17.10
C TYR A 102 -3.75 5.98 -16.24
N PHE A 103 -4.58 4.98 -15.96
CA PHE A 103 -4.22 3.85 -15.10
C PHE A 103 -4.65 2.51 -15.70
N THR A 104 -3.93 1.47 -15.35
CA THR A 104 -4.42 0.09 -15.44
C THR A 104 -4.82 -0.33 -14.04
N ILE A 105 -6.12 -0.51 -13.82
CA ILE A 105 -6.68 -0.94 -12.54
C ILE A 105 -7.06 -2.41 -12.64
N ALA A 106 -6.59 -3.22 -11.70
CA ALA A 106 -6.85 -4.65 -11.64
C ALA A 106 -7.13 -5.09 -10.19
N PRO A 107 -7.90 -6.17 -9.99
CA PRO A 107 -8.06 -6.73 -8.65
C PRO A 107 -6.72 -7.29 -8.15
N VAL A 108 -6.50 -7.19 -6.82
CA VAL A 108 -5.34 -7.81 -6.16
C VAL A 108 -5.50 -9.32 -6.11
N MET A 109 -6.72 -9.80 -5.81
CA MET A 109 -7.12 -11.21 -5.86
C MET A 109 -8.15 -11.40 -6.98
N PRO A 110 -7.91 -12.33 -7.93
CA PRO A 110 -8.81 -12.54 -9.07
C PRO A 110 -10.10 -13.29 -8.73
N GLU A 111 -10.14 -13.93 -7.56
CA GLU A 111 -11.28 -14.71 -7.10
C GLU A 111 -12.51 -13.82 -6.87
N GLN A 112 -13.69 -14.45 -6.88
CA GLN A 112 -14.93 -13.73 -6.59
C GLN A 112 -15.07 -13.44 -5.10
N GLU A 113 -15.62 -12.29 -4.76
CA GLU A 113 -15.98 -11.95 -3.39
C GLU A 113 -16.99 -12.97 -2.84
N ASN A 114 -16.90 -13.28 -1.57
CA ASN A 114 -17.60 -14.34 -0.84
C ASN A 114 -17.18 -15.77 -1.23
N SER A 115 -16.16 -15.98 -2.06
CA SER A 115 -15.58 -17.31 -2.29
C SER A 115 -14.56 -17.69 -1.22
N GLN A 116 -14.30 -18.99 -1.08
CA GLN A 116 -13.24 -19.50 -0.22
C GLN A 116 -11.88 -19.29 -0.90
N VAL A 117 -10.93 -18.76 -0.16
CA VAL A 117 -9.57 -18.49 -0.64
C VAL A 117 -8.53 -18.96 0.37
N THR A 118 -7.33 -19.19 -0.12
CA THR A 118 -6.17 -19.50 0.70
C THR A 118 -5.14 -18.39 0.59
N VAL A 119 -4.75 -17.82 1.72
CA VAL A 119 -3.65 -16.85 1.82
C VAL A 119 -2.37 -17.63 2.15
N PRO A 120 -1.40 -17.71 1.22
CA PRO A 120 -0.21 -18.53 1.39
C PRO A 120 0.74 -17.97 2.46
N ALA A 121 1.67 -18.80 2.94
CA ALA A 121 2.78 -18.31 3.76
C ALA A 121 3.64 -17.32 2.96
N GLY A 122 4.11 -16.27 3.64
CA GLY A 122 4.91 -15.22 3.01
C GLY A 122 4.12 -14.23 2.15
N PHE A 123 2.80 -14.18 2.30
CA PHE A 123 1.99 -13.15 1.62
C PHE A 123 2.43 -11.73 2.02
N ASP A 124 2.26 -10.79 1.11
CA ASP A 124 2.54 -9.37 1.37
C ASP A 124 1.35 -8.73 2.12
N ALA A 125 1.58 -8.32 3.36
CA ALA A 125 0.57 -7.68 4.20
C ALA A 125 0.10 -6.30 3.68
N ASN A 126 0.85 -5.65 2.79
CA ASN A 126 0.40 -4.43 2.10
C ASN A 126 -0.61 -4.74 0.98
N ARG A 127 -0.62 -5.96 0.48
CA ARG A 127 -1.53 -6.41 -0.59
C ARG A 127 -2.74 -7.16 -0.06
N ILE A 128 -2.56 -7.98 0.99
CA ILE A 128 -3.62 -8.82 1.55
C ILE A 128 -3.71 -8.56 3.05
N LYS A 129 -4.86 -8.07 3.50
CA LYS A 129 -5.16 -7.89 4.92
C LYS A 129 -5.97 -9.08 5.42
N VAL A 130 -5.39 -9.87 6.30
CA VAL A 130 -6.12 -10.94 7.02
C VAL A 130 -6.80 -10.34 8.25
N SER A 131 -8.09 -10.61 8.44
CA SER A 131 -8.89 -10.15 9.58
C SER A 131 -9.68 -11.29 10.20
N GLY A 132 -10.04 -11.14 11.49
CA GLY A 132 -10.73 -12.18 12.25
C GLY A 132 -9.77 -12.97 13.15
N ASN A 133 -10.21 -14.14 13.60
CA ASN A 133 -9.43 -14.99 14.52
C ASN A 133 -8.48 -15.90 13.72
N ALA A 134 -7.41 -15.33 13.17
CA ALA A 134 -6.35 -16.08 12.49
C ALA A 134 -5.50 -16.80 13.52
N LEU A 135 -5.89 -18.03 13.89
CA LEU A 135 -5.13 -18.88 14.80
C LEU A 135 -4.00 -19.60 14.03
N GLY A 136 -2.79 -19.53 14.58
CA GLY A 136 -1.62 -20.23 14.04
C GLY A 136 -0.88 -19.44 12.97
N GLU A 137 -0.06 -20.18 12.20
CA GLU A 137 0.74 -19.63 11.11
C GLU A 137 0.08 -19.91 9.74
N PRO A 138 0.38 -19.09 8.69
CA PRO A 138 -0.13 -19.35 7.35
C PRO A 138 0.29 -20.75 6.84
N PRO A 139 -0.47 -21.34 5.88
CA PRO A 139 -1.51 -20.68 5.08
C PRO A 139 -2.82 -20.47 5.84
N TYR A 140 -3.47 -19.31 5.62
CA TYR A 140 -4.79 -19.03 6.19
C TYR A 140 -5.89 -19.37 5.18
N HIS A 141 -6.98 -19.98 5.66
CA HIS A 141 -8.16 -20.28 4.87
C HIS A 141 -9.32 -19.39 5.33
N GLY A 142 -9.99 -18.74 4.40
CA GLY A 142 -11.06 -17.82 4.74
C GLY A 142 -11.91 -17.44 3.54
N THR A 143 -12.88 -16.58 3.80
CA THR A 143 -13.77 -16.04 2.78
C THR A 143 -13.27 -14.69 2.30
N LEU A 144 -13.10 -14.50 0.99
CA LEU A 144 -12.71 -13.23 0.41
C LEU A 144 -13.82 -12.20 0.59
N GLN A 145 -13.61 -11.21 1.46
CA GLN A 145 -14.59 -10.15 1.70
C GLN A 145 -14.53 -9.06 0.63
N HIS A 146 -13.33 -8.70 0.21
CA HIS A 146 -13.09 -7.70 -0.83
C HIS A 146 -11.82 -8.07 -1.61
N LYS A 147 -11.92 -8.08 -2.93
CA LYS A 147 -10.82 -8.50 -3.83
C LYS A 147 -9.63 -7.53 -3.86
N GLY A 148 -9.77 -6.33 -3.31
CA GLY A 148 -8.76 -5.29 -3.37
C GLY A 148 -8.55 -4.74 -4.78
N TRP A 149 -7.87 -3.60 -4.87
CA TRP A 149 -7.54 -2.97 -6.14
C TRP A 149 -6.07 -2.59 -6.18
N SER A 150 -5.43 -2.88 -7.29
CA SER A 150 -4.10 -2.40 -7.63
C SER A 150 -4.19 -1.47 -8.84
N ALA A 151 -3.33 -0.46 -8.89
CA ALA A 151 -3.26 0.46 -10.00
C ALA A 151 -1.82 0.63 -10.48
N VAL A 152 -1.64 0.63 -11.79
CA VAL A 152 -0.38 0.96 -12.45
C VAL A 152 -0.61 2.19 -13.30
N SER A 153 0.18 3.24 -13.11
CA SER A 153 0.09 4.46 -13.92
C SER A 153 0.57 4.20 -15.35
N LYS A 154 -0.19 4.67 -16.32
CA LYS A 154 0.21 4.74 -17.73
C LYS A 154 0.92 6.06 -18.07
N GLY A 155 1.02 6.95 -17.09
CA GLY A 155 1.57 8.30 -17.22
C GLY A 155 0.48 9.36 -17.16
N LEU A 156 0.60 10.26 -16.20
CA LEU A 156 -0.24 11.44 -16.09
C LEU A 156 0.30 12.54 -17.04
N PRO A 157 -0.55 13.45 -17.53
CA PRO A 157 -0.07 14.62 -18.26
C PRO A 157 0.90 15.42 -17.39
N GLN A 158 1.91 15.99 -18.01
CA GLN A 158 2.86 16.81 -17.25
C GLN A 158 2.17 18.08 -16.73
N ARG A 159 2.52 18.46 -15.51
CA ARG A 159 2.11 19.74 -14.94
C ARG A 159 2.72 20.88 -15.77
N GLY A 160 1.91 21.89 -16.08
CA GLY A 160 2.40 23.10 -16.73
C GLY A 160 3.44 23.81 -15.85
N LYS A 161 4.32 24.60 -16.46
CA LYS A 161 5.37 25.37 -15.75
C LYS A 161 4.82 26.34 -14.70
N SER A 162 3.57 26.77 -14.86
CA SER A 162 2.86 27.69 -13.96
C SER A 162 1.82 26.96 -13.10
N PHE A 163 1.98 25.65 -12.89
CA PHE A 163 1.03 24.90 -12.08
C PHE A 163 1.10 25.35 -10.62
N ASP A 164 -0.02 25.90 -10.14
CA ASP A 164 -0.24 26.17 -8.71
C ASP A 164 -0.84 24.91 -8.08
N SER A 165 -0.09 24.30 -7.15
CA SER A 165 -0.51 23.06 -6.49
C SER A 165 -1.68 23.21 -5.52
N SER A 166 -2.17 24.43 -5.31
CA SER A 166 -3.38 24.69 -4.51
C SER A 166 -4.66 24.84 -5.36
N ILE A 167 -4.53 24.97 -6.68
CA ILE A 167 -5.67 25.21 -7.58
C ILE A 167 -6.03 23.94 -8.31
N VAL A 168 -7.21 23.40 -8.03
CA VAL A 168 -7.78 22.24 -8.73
C VAL A 168 -8.32 22.65 -10.11
N PHE A 169 -9.06 23.76 -10.16
CA PHE A 169 -9.58 24.34 -11.39
C PHE A 169 -9.74 25.86 -11.24
N PRO A 170 -9.30 26.66 -12.21
CA PRO A 170 -9.39 28.12 -12.09
C PRO A 170 -10.83 28.59 -12.17
N ALA A 171 -11.12 29.74 -11.55
CA ALA A 171 -12.39 30.43 -11.76
C ALA A 171 -12.45 30.96 -13.20
N GLU A 172 -13.62 30.81 -13.84
CA GLU A 172 -13.90 31.30 -15.18
C GLU A 172 -14.82 32.52 -15.08
N VAL A 173 -14.45 33.63 -15.73
CA VAL A 173 -15.22 34.87 -15.75
C VAL A 173 -15.42 35.30 -17.21
N GLU A 174 -16.67 35.37 -17.62
CA GLU A 174 -17.04 35.95 -18.89
C GLU A 174 -17.22 37.49 -18.78
N VAL A 175 -16.61 38.26 -19.70
CA VAL A 175 -16.60 39.73 -19.71
C VAL A 175 -17.15 40.26 -21.01
#